data_f70617c063c26cec0af962f9dc658bc4
#
_entry.id   f70617c063c26cec0af962f9dc658bc4
#
_cell.length_a   1.000
_cell.length_b   1.000
_cell.length_c   1.000
_cell.angle_alpha   90.00
_cell.angle_beta   90.00
_cell.angle_gamma   90.00
#
_symmetry.space_group_name_H-M   'P 1'
#
loop_
_entity.id
_entity.type
_entity.pdbx_description
1 polymer ?
#
loop_
_entity_poly.entity_id
_entity_poly.type
_entity_poly.pdbx_seq_one_letter_code
_entity_poly.pdbx_strand_id
1 'polypeptide(L)'
;MKREDRFRFCSLFIVGSVLIFTFSCRKEKPGTLPELSTEPLTNITSTSLVSGGNITSDGGSVVLSRGICWGTDFNPTIYNNITTDGEGPGSFVSDATGMVSGTEYYIRSYATNSLGTAYGNAIIFITPLTDIDGNVYSTVVIGNQVWMSENLKTSRYSDNTKIPHITDNTEWSNLSTPGYCLYGNNDAANVNKNGAIYNWYVVNTGKLCPEDWHVPDEDEWTTLTDYLGGESDAGGKLKEVGTNHWTTPNSGATNDFGFTALPSGYRTGLTAGSFRAASYIGWWWASTESDLIWPNIESSELIWARNRTISFDVSEIAKGLGLKRNGYSVRCVKDDGQTRKRDILIEQEVNLPKNGVIISDFYRIP
;
A
#
# COMPACT_ATOMS: atom_id res chain seq x y z
N MET A 1 14.33 22.93 46.09
CA MET A 1 14.41 24.40 46.01
C MET A 1 15.42 24.71 44.89
N LYS A 2 14.92 24.92 43.65
CA LYS A 2 15.77 25.30 42.49
C LYS A 2 15.83 26.82 42.46
N ARG A 3 17.04 27.39 42.52
CA ARG A 3 17.30 28.82 42.31
C ARG A 3 17.05 29.11 40.80
N GLU A 4 16.09 30.01 40.53
CA GLU A 4 15.96 30.62 39.21
C GLU A 4 16.94 31.79 39.12
N ASP A 5 18.01 31.64 38.30
CA ASP A 5 18.90 32.75 37.97
C ASP A 5 18.19 33.68 37.00
N ARG A 6 17.79 34.83 37.49
CA ARG A 6 17.12 35.90 36.72
C ARG A 6 18.17 36.85 36.17
N PHE A 7 18.42 36.82 34.91
CA PHE A 7 19.22 37.87 34.22
C PHE A 7 18.45 39.18 34.20
N ARG A 8 19.08 40.25 34.69
CA ARG A 8 18.55 41.61 34.67
C ARG A 8 19.39 42.49 33.73
N PHE A 9 18.78 43.01 32.65
CA PHE A 9 19.39 44.06 31.84
C PHE A 9 18.97 45.43 32.36
N CYS A 10 19.97 46.31 32.60
CA CYS A 10 19.74 47.69 33.04
C CYS A 10 20.18 48.67 31.94
N SER A 11 19.28 49.54 31.47
CA SER A 11 19.58 50.63 30.55
C SER A 11 19.78 51.94 31.30
N LEU A 12 20.87 52.67 30.96
CA LEU A 12 21.23 53.94 31.55
C LEU A 12 20.73 55.09 30.65
N PHE A 13 19.91 56.01 31.20
CA PHE A 13 19.50 57.24 30.50
C PHE A 13 20.13 58.46 31.19
N ILE A 14 20.86 59.30 30.41
CA ILE A 14 21.42 60.57 30.91
C ILE A 14 20.60 61.69 30.28
N VAL A 15 19.91 62.49 31.11
CA VAL A 15 19.20 63.72 30.70
C VAL A 15 19.54 64.87 31.64
N GLY A 16 20.32 65.87 31.14
CA GLY A 16 20.59 67.16 31.82
C GLY A 16 21.38 67.07 33.11
N SER A 17 21.80 68.13 33.70
CA SER A 17 22.75 68.30 34.83
C SER A 17 22.39 67.59 36.16
N VAL A 18 21.43 66.69 36.20
CA VAL A 18 21.13 65.80 37.33
C VAL A 18 21.09 64.36 36.83
N LEU A 19 22.03 63.52 37.28
CA LEU A 19 22.07 62.09 37.00
C LEU A 19 20.93 61.41 37.80
N ILE A 20 19.78 61.24 37.16
CA ILE A 20 18.70 60.40 37.71
C ILE A 20 18.90 59.00 37.15
N PHE A 21 19.46 58.07 37.92
CA PHE A 21 19.50 56.62 37.57
C PHE A 21 18.11 56.03 37.76
N THR A 22 17.33 55.96 36.69
CA THR A 22 16.11 55.14 36.68
C THR A 22 16.46 53.75 36.21
N PHE A 23 16.57 52.79 37.13
CA PHE A 23 16.67 51.40 36.78
C PHE A 23 15.27 50.91 36.41
N SER A 24 14.99 50.88 35.10
CA SER A 24 13.80 50.17 34.59
C SER A 24 14.18 48.73 34.37
N CYS A 25 13.90 47.86 35.35
CA CYS A 25 13.99 46.41 35.16
C CYS A 25 12.76 45.97 34.37
N ARG A 26 12.90 45.79 33.08
CA ARG A 26 11.90 45.09 32.29
C ARG A 26 12.02 43.60 32.61
N LYS A 27 10.97 42.99 33.16
CA LYS A 27 10.89 41.55 33.36
C LYS A 27 10.76 40.93 32.01
N GLU A 28 11.84 40.31 31.50
CA GLU A 28 11.74 39.54 30.28
C GLU A 28 10.76 38.39 30.50
N LYS A 29 9.88 38.20 29.50
CA LYS A 29 8.93 37.08 29.51
C LYS A 29 9.76 35.82 29.37
N PRO A 30 9.56 34.79 30.19
CA PRO A 30 10.30 33.52 30.01
C PRO A 30 10.01 33.00 28.60
N GLY A 31 11.05 32.58 27.92
CA GLY A 31 10.95 31.98 26.59
C GLY A 31 10.04 30.73 26.62
N THR A 32 9.46 30.42 25.48
CA THR A 32 8.62 29.23 25.26
C THR A 32 9.16 28.42 24.08
N LEU A 33 8.62 27.24 23.84
CA LEU A 33 8.84 26.51 22.60
C LEU A 33 8.28 27.31 21.40
N PRO A 34 8.79 27.10 20.19
CA PRO A 34 8.21 27.66 18.97
C PRO A 34 6.75 27.30 18.78
N GLU A 35 5.98 28.18 18.08
CA GLU A 35 4.60 27.90 17.62
C GLU A 35 4.63 27.74 16.11
N LEU A 36 4.07 26.62 15.59
CA LEU A 36 4.12 26.32 14.16
C LEU A 36 2.96 25.45 13.71
N SER A 37 2.70 25.45 12.41
CA SER A 37 1.77 24.56 11.71
C SER A 37 2.48 23.79 10.61
N THR A 38 1.95 22.59 10.28
CA THR A 38 2.38 21.82 9.13
C THR A 38 1.61 22.29 7.90
N GLU A 39 2.34 22.54 6.81
CA GLU A 39 1.75 22.94 5.53
C GLU A 39 1.18 21.72 4.77
N PRO A 40 0.18 21.91 3.88
CA PRO A 40 -0.41 20.85 3.07
C PRO A 40 0.62 20.08 2.26
N LEU A 41 0.33 18.78 2.00
CA LEU A 41 1.16 17.92 1.18
C LEU A 41 0.91 18.18 -0.30
N THR A 42 1.98 18.24 -1.08
CA THR A 42 1.95 18.41 -2.54
C THR A 42 2.96 17.47 -3.21
N ASN A 43 2.85 17.29 -4.52
CA ASN A 43 3.78 16.46 -5.32
C ASN A 43 4.00 15.05 -4.73
N ILE A 44 2.93 14.42 -4.22
CA ILE A 44 3.00 13.09 -3.61
C ILE A 44 3.28 12.06 -4.72
N THR A 45 4.37 11.31 -4.55
CA THR A 45 4.74 10.15 -5.37
C THR A 45 4.77 8.88 -4.51
N SER A 46 5.10 7.75 -5.10
CA SER A 46 5.26 6.49 -4.35
C SER A 46 6.41 6.51 -3.33
N THR A 47 7.37 7.43 -3.47
CA THR A 47 8.59 7.45 -2.63
C THR A 47 8.96 8.83 -2.08
N SER A 48 8.20 9.88 -2.43
CA SER A 48 8.50 11.26 -2.05
C SER A 48 7.27 12.15 -1.97
N LEU A 49 7.40 13.28 -1.29
CA LEU A 49 6.42 14.37 -1.30
C LEU A 49 7.10 15.71 -0.99
N VAL A 50 6.35 16.77 -1.23
CA VAL A 50 6.69 18.14 -0.79
C VAL A 50 5.70 18.59 0.26
N SER A 51 6.21 19.17 1.36
CA SER A 51 5.45 19.80 2.42
C SER A 51 6.24 20.96 3.00
N GLY A 52 6.09 21.29 4.27
CA GLY A 52 6.81 22.32 4.99
C GLY A 52 6.15 22.68 6.30
N GLY A 53 6.44 23.88 6.75
CA GLY A 53 5.82 24.43 7.95
C GLY A 53 5.81 25.95 7.95
N ASN A 54 4.98 26.50 8.82
CA ASN A 54 4.96 27.94 9.10
C ASN A 54 5.17 28.18 10.59
N ILE A 55 6.32 28.75 10.95
CA ILE A 55 6.67 29.08 12.34
C ILE A 55 6.18 30.51 12.61
N THR A 56 5.12 30.63 13.38
CA THR A 56 4.46 31.91 13.71
C THR A 56 5.10 32.62 14.90
N SER A 57 5.82 31.87 15.77
CA SER A 57 6.55 32.40 16.92
C SER A 57 7.80 31.57 17.19
N ASP A 58 8.93 32.24 17.46
CA ASP A 58 10.16 31.58 17.92
C ASP A 58 10.16 31.31 19.44
N GLY A 59 9.11 31.75 20.16
CA GLY A 59 8.98 31.61 21.61
C GLY A 59 9.90 32.56 22.39
N GLY A 60 10.47 33.59 21.75
CA GLY A 60 11.44 34.50 22.38
C GLY A 60 12.87 33.94 22.43
N SER A 61 13.14 32.90 21.65
CA SER A 61 14.48 32.28 21.50
C SER A 61 14.65 31.83 20.04
N VAL A 62 15.81 32.13 19.47
CA VAL A 62 16.10 31.83 18.06
C VAL A 62 15.81 30.38 17.72
N VAL A 63 15.11 30.14 16.61
CA VAL A 63 14.94 28.79 16.04
C VAL A 63 16.25 28.36 15.41
N LEU A 64 16.83 27.31 15.95
CA LEU A 64 18.14 26.74 15.59
C LEU A 64 18.08 25.68 14.50
N SER A 65 16.92 25.07 14.32
CA SER A 65 16.68 24.07 13.28
C SER A 65 15.18 23.95 13.02
N ARG A 66 14.80 23.72 11.76
CA ARG A 66 13.43 23.48 11.34
C ARG A 66 13.39 22.50 10.17
N GLY A 67 12.26 21.86 9.97
CA GLY A 67 12.03 20.89 8.92
C GLY A 67 10.72 20.13 9.12
N ILE A 68 10.59 19.00 8.43
CA ILE A 68 9.50 18.04 8.65
C ILE A 68 10.06 16.73 9.19
N CYS A 69 9.22 15.99 9.92
CA CYS A 69 9.51 14.62 10.32
C CYS A 69 8.36 13.70 9.90
N TRP A 70 8.67 12.46 9.50
CA TRP A 70 7.68 11.48 9.06
C TRP A 70 8.05 10.06 9.49
N GLY A 71 7.02 9.22 9.60
CA GLY A 71 7.13 7.81 9.97
C GLY A 71 5.79 7.11 9.86
N THR A 72 5.78 5.81 10.07
CA THR A 72 4.57 4.98 10.08
C THR A 72 3.83 5.00 11.41
N ASP A 73 4.49 5.46 12.48
CA ASP A 73 3.87 5.62 13.79
C ASP A 73 3.20 6.99 13.95
N PHE A 74 2.10 7.03 14.71
CA PHE A 74 1.41 8.26 15.05
C PHE A 74 2.33 9.25 15.79
N ASN A 75 2.30 10.52 15.41
CA ASN A 75 3.13 11.59 15.99
C ASN A 75 4.65 11.40 15.82
N PRO A 76 5.18 11.33 14.60
CA PRO A 76 6.61 11.25 14.36
C PRO A 76 7.37 12.43 15.01
N THR A 77 8.60 12.20 15.39
CA THR A 77 9.48 13.16 16.07
C THR A 77 10.79 13.33 15.30
N ILE A 78 11.66 14.22 15.75
CA ILE A 78 13.00 14.40 15.18
C ILE A 78 13.90 13.15 15.28
N TYR A 79 13.43 12.07 15.93
CA TYR A 79 14.11 10.76 15.98
C TYR A 79 13.66 9.79 14.88
N ASN A 80 12.65 10.16 14.09
CA ASN A 80 12.22 9.45 12.92
C ASN A 80 12.94 9.96 11.66
N ASN A 81 12.38 9.79 10.45
CA ASN A 81 12.91 10.45 9.25
C ASN A 81 12.68 11.95 9.35
N ILE A 82 13.67 12.75 8.94
CA ILE A 82 13.60 14.21 9.02
C ILE A 82 14.21 14.87 7.80
N THR A 83 13.76 16.10 7.49
CA THR A 83 14.51 17.10 6.72
C THR A 83 15.14 18.12 7.67
N THR A 84 16.11 18.89 7.17
CA THR A 84 16.64 20.07 7.85
C THR A 84 16.65 21.22 6.87
N ASP A 85 15.75 22.19 7.08
CA ASP A 85 15.42 23.24 6.11
C ASP A 85 15.78 24.64 6.62
N GLY A 86 16.87 24.71 7.39
CA GLY A 86 17.47 25.96 7.88
C GLY A 86 17.04 26.34 9.30
N GLU A 87 17.08 27.64 9.56
CA GLU A 87 16.90 28.28 10.88
C GLU A 87 15.88 29.43 10.78
N GLY A 88 15.48 29.99 11.91
CA GLY A 88 14.63 31.17 12.01
C GLY A 88 13.13 30.88 11.83
N PRO A 89 12.27 31.91 12.10
CA PRO A 89 10.81 31.81 11.97
C PRO A 89 10.35 31.94 10.51
N GLY A 90 9.03 31.82 10.28
CA GLY A 90 8.38 31.96 8.99
C GLY A 90 8.15 30.65 8.28
N SER A 91 7.65 30.73 7.04
CA SER A 91 7.34 29.57 6.20
C SER A 91 8.61 28.95 5.60
N PHE A 92 8.57 27.64 5.41
CA PHE A 92 9.62 26.88 4.74
C PHE A 92 9.01 25.71 3.96
N VAL A 93 9.75 25.23 2.97
CA VAL A 93 9.39 24.09 2.12
C VAL A 93 10.39 22.96 2.37
N SER A 94 9.90 21.74 2.37
CA SER A 94 10.66 20.52 2.63
C SER A 94 10.36 19.48 1.57
N ASP A 95 11.40 18.83 1.04
CA ASP A 95 11.32 17.68 0.15
C ASP A 95 11.60 16.40 0.95
N ALA A 96 10.57 15.60 1.23
CA ALA A 96 10.69 14.32 1.90
C ALA A 96 10.86 13.18 0.87
N THR A 97 11.82 12.29 1.10
CA THR A 97 12.15 11.16 0.21
C THR A 97 12.36 9.88 1.01
N GLY A 98 12.49 8.73 0.32
CA GLY A 98 12.77 7.46 0.96
C GLY A 98 11.53 6.81 1.58
N MET A 99 10.35 7.16 1.12
CA MET A 99 9.10 6.51 1.49
C MET A 99 8.93 5.19 0.73
N VAL A 100 8.15 4.29 1.30
CA VAL A 100 7.76 3.01 0.68
C VAL A 100 6.41 3.19 0.00
N SER A 101 6.29 2.65 -1.21
CA SER A 101 5.06 2.66 -2.01
C SER A 101 3.90 1.96 -1.27
N GLY A 102 2.66 2.48 -1.42
CA GLY A 102 1.46 1.90 -0.81
C GLY A 102 1.48 1.87 0.73
N THR A 103 2.20 2.79 1.37
CA THR A 103 2.40 2.82 2.82
C THR A 103 1.76 4.05 3.44
N GLU A 104 1.09 3.84 4.59
CA GLU A 104 0.54 4.92 5.40
C GLU A 104 1.66 5.59 6.22
N TYR A 105 1.68 6.91 6.17
CA TYR A 105 2.61 7.75 6.90
C TYR A 105 1.89 8.87 7.65
N TYR A 106 2.51 9.25 8.75
CA TYR A 106 2.23 10.49 9.48
C TYR A 106 3.37 11.44 9.24
N ILE A 107 3.06 12.72 9.02
CA ILE A 107 4.03 13.78 8.78
C ILE A 107 3.66 15.02 9.58
N ARG A 108 4.66 15.73 10.10
CA ARG A 108 4.48 17.04 10.72
C ARG A 108 5.74 17.88 10.66
N SER A 109 5.57 19.20 10.67
CA SER A 109 6.68 20.13 10.80
C SER A 109 7.27 20.11 12.21
N TYR A 110 8.54 20.49 12.34
CA TYR A 110 9.19 20.71 13.61
C TYR A 110 10.02 22.01 13.60
N ALA A 111 10.21 22.58 14.78
CA ALA A 111 11.12 23.70 15.03
C ALA A 111 11.74 23.56 16.40
N THR A 112 13.07 23.74 16.48
CA THR A 112 13.87 23.61 17.71
C THR A 112 14.49 24.94 18.07
N ASN A 113 14.28 25.39 19.30
CA ASN A 113 15.00 26.53 19.89
C ASN A 113 15.82 26.04 21.11
N SER A 114 16.45 26.94 21.86
CA SER A 114 17.26 26.58 23.04
C SER A 114 16.48 25.91 24.17
N LEU A 115 15.14 25.95 24.14
CA LEU A 115 14.27 25.37 25.15
C LEU A 115 13.76 23.97 24.79
N GLY A 116 13.82 23.59 23.50
CA GLY A 116 13.41 22.30 22.99
C GLY A 116 12.77 22.34 21.61
N THR A 117 12.14 21.23 21.22
CA THR A 117 11.50 21.06 19.93
C THR A 117 9.97 21.13 20.07
N ALA A 118 9.33 21.96 19.23
CA ALA A 118 7.90 21.97 19.01
C ALA A 118 7.56 21.32 17.68
N TYR A 119 6.31 20.88 17.55
CA TYR A 119 5.81 20.19 16.36
C TYR A 119 4.47 20.80 15.92
N GLY A 120 4.26 20.87 14.62
CA GLY A 120 2.98 21.21 14.00
C GLY A 120 1.94 20.10 14.13
N ASN A 121 0.75 20.34 13.57
CA ASN A 121 -0.28 19.32 13.43
C ASN A 121 0.20 18.15 12.57
N ALA A 122 -0.20 16.92 12.94
CA ALA A 122 0.08 15.74 12.13
C ALA A 122 -0.90 15.67 10.94
N ILE A 123 -0.37 15.29 9.77
CA ILE A 123 -1.13 14.96 8.56
C ILE A 123 -0.89 13.49 8.28
N ILE A 124 -1.98 12.74 8.02
CA ILE A 124 -1.94 11.35 7.61
C ILE A 124 -2.10 11.26 6.08
N PHE A 125 -1.37 10.37 5.43
CA PHE A 125 -1.49 10.10 4.01
C PHE A 125 -0.99 8.69 3.65
N ILE A 126 -1.38 8.20 2.47
CA ILE A 126 -0.89 6.93 1.93
C ILE A 126 -0.14 7.25 0.64
N THR A 127 1.10 6.75 0.51
CA THR A 127 1.85 6.85 -0.75
C THR A 127 1.16 6.03 -1.83
N PRO A 128 1.06 6.51 -3.10
CA PRO A 128 0.55 5.73 -4.20
C PRO A 128 1.30 4.41 -4.36
N LEU A 129 0.56 3.31 -4.57
CA LEU A 129 1.16 2.03 -4.89
C LEU A 129 1.60 2.03 -6.35
N THR A 130 2.85 1.62 -6.62
CA THR A 130 3.42 1.60 -7.97
C THR A 130 4.10 0.26 -8.22
N ASP A 131 3.84 -0.37 -9.37
CA ASP A 131 4.56 -1.56 -9.80
C ASP A 131 5.89 -1.23 -10.51
N ILE A 132 6.64 -2.26 -10.90
CA ILE A 132 7.96 -2.12 -11.53
C ILE A 132 7.90 -1.47 -12.92
N ASP A 133 6.76 -1.53 -13.62
CA ASP A 133 6.54 -0.86 -14.91
C ASP A 133 6.12 0.61 -14.73
N GLY A 134 5.96 1.09 -13.49
CA GLY A 134 5.52 2.45 -13.19
C GLY A 134 4.01 2.64 -13.25
N ASN A 135 3.22 1.57 -13.31
CA ASN A 135 1.77 1.68 -13.18
C ASN A 135 1.40 2.05 -11.74
N VAL A 136 0.52 3.03 -11.60
CA VAL A 136 0.02 3.49 -10.29
C VAL A 136 -1.33 2.84 -10.01
N TYR A 137 -1.53 2.42 -8.76
CA TYR A 137 -2.74 1.78 -8.28
C TYR A 137 -3.27 2.49 -7.04
N SER A 138 -4.58 2.68 -6.98
CA SER A 138 -5.26 3.07 -5.75
C SER A 138 -5.39 1.87 -4.82
N THR A 139 -5.45 2.13 -3.52
CA THR A 139 -5.61 1.10 -2.49
C THR A 139 -6.80 1.40 -1.60
N VAL A 140 -7.40 0.36 -1.05
CA VAL A 140 -8.54 0.46 -0.12
C VAL A 140 -8.31 -0.43 1.10
N VAL A 141 -8.78 0.03 2.24
CA VAL A 141 -8.78 -0.75 3.49
C VAL A 141 -10.15 -1.43 3.65
N ILE A 142 -10.15 -2.75 3.78
CA ILE A 142 -11.35 -3.55 4.00
C ILE A 142 -11.09 -4.47 5.20
N GLY A 143 -11.76 -4.19 6.32
CA GLY A 143 -11.44 -4.85 7.59
C GLY A 143 -10.02 -4.50 8.06
N ASN A 144 -9.21 -5.52 8.23
CA ASN A 144 -7.79 -5.40 8.59
C ASN A 144 -6.82 -5.58 7.41
N GLN A 145 -7.35 -5.69 6.19
CA GLN A 145 -6.57 -5.91 4.97
C GLN A 145 -6.50 -4.64 4.12
N VAL A 146 -5.38 -4.43 3.43
CA VAL A 146 -5.22 -3.36 2.42
C VAL A 146 -5.11 -4.00 1.05
N TRP A 147 -6.04 -3.67 0.15
CA TRP A 147 -6.17 -4.25 -1.18
C TRP A 147 -5.92 -3.22 -2.27
N MET A 148 -5.40 -3.66 -3.42
CA MET A 148 -5.52 -2.87 -4.65
C MET A 148 -7.00 -2.68 -4.99
N SER A 149 -7.41 -1.49 -5.44
CA SER A 149 -8.75 -1.23 -5.97
C SER A 149 -8.86 -1.44 -7.48
N GLU A 150 -7.76 -1.80 -8.13
CA GLU A 150 -7.64 -2.06 -9.56
C GLU A 150 -6.96 -3.40 -9.83
N ASN A 151 -7.25 -4.01 -10.98
CA ASN A 151 -6.55 -5.21 -11.40
C ASN A 151 -5.10 -4.87 -11.81
N LEU A 152 -4.19 -5.75 -11.45
CA LEU A 152 -2.78 -5.63 -11.79
C LEU A 152 -2.58 -5.60 -13.31
N LYS A 153 -1.62 -4.79 -13.78
CA LYS A 153 -1.35 -4.57 -15.22
C LYS A 153 0.14 -4.67 -15.59
N THR A 154 0.97 -5.13 -14.66
CA THR A 154 2.42 -5.25 -14.89
C THR A 154 2.75 -6.28 -15.97
N SER A 155 3.78 -5.99 -16.74
CA SER A 155 4.39 -6.91 -17.73
C SER A 155 5.69 -7.54 -17.22
N ARG A 156 6.07 -7.24 -15.95
CA ARG A 156 7.31 -7.70 -15.32
C ARG A 156 7.05 -8.17 -13.90
N TYR A 157 7.91 -9.05 -13.44
CA TYR A 157 8.02 -9.39 -12.04
C TYR A 157 8.66 -8.25 -11.22
N SER A 158 8.49 -8.27 -9.91
CA SER A 158 9.07 -7.27 -9.00
C SER A 158 10.61 -7.19 -9.07
N ASP A 159 11.28 -8.27 -9.48
CA ASP A 159 12.73 -8.30 -9.75
C ASP A 159 13.13 -7.74 -11.14
N ASN A 160 12.20 -7.09 -11.84
CA ASN A 160 12.36 -6.53 -13.19
C ASN A 160 12.50 -7.56 -14.33
N THR A 161 12.35 -8.85 -14.06
CA THR A 161 12.33 -9.89 -15.11
C THR A 161 11.02 -9.78 -15.91
N LYS A 162 11.10 -9.87 -17.24
CA LYS A 162 9.91 -9.81 -18.11
C LYS A 162 9.06 -11.06 -18.00
N ILE A 163 7.74 -10.88 -17.93
CA ILE A 163 6.77 -11.96 -18.11
C ILE A 163 6.51 -12.14 -19.61
N PRO A 164 6.53 -13.36 -20.17
CA PRO A 164 6.24 -13.59 -21.58
C PRO A 164 4.82 -13.11 -21.95
N HIS A 165 4.73 -12.26 -22.98
CA HIS A 165 3.46 -11.78 -23.53
C HIS A 165 3.00 -12.73 -24.65
N ILE A 166 1.93 -13.49 -24.41
CA ILE A 166 1.46 -14.56 -25.29
C ILE A 166 0.15 -14.13 -25.97
N THR A 167 0.20 -13.83 -27.23
CA THR A 167 -0.97 -13.40 -28.04
C THR A 167 -1.57 -14.53 -28.86
N ASP A 168 -0.78 -15.52 -29.30
CA ASP A 168 -1.28 -16.64 -30.06
C ASP A 168 -2.16 -17.57 -29.20
N ASN A 169 -3.29 -17.99 -29.75
CA ASN A 169 -4.27 -18.78 -29.03
C ASN A 169 -3.82 -20.22 -28.80
N THR A 170 -3.14 -20.81 -29.78
CA THR A 170 -2.63 -22.18 -29.69
C THR A 170 -1.47 -22.27 -28.72
N GLU A 171 -0.55 -21.29 -28.77
CA GLU A 171 0.52 -21.17 -27.78
C GLU A 171 -0.04 -21.05 -26.37
N TRP A 172 -1.02 -20.16 -26.14
CA TRP A 172 -1.65 -19.99 -24.83
C TRP A 172 -2.25 -21.30 -24.30
N SER A 173 -3.01 -22.02 -25.12
CA SER A 173 -3.70 -23.25 -24.69
C SER A 173 -2.74 -24.40 -24.34
N ASN A 174 -1.49 -24.34 -24.78
CA ASN A 174 -0.45 -25.32 -24.50
C ASN A 174 0.55 -24.88 -23.42
N LEU A 175 0.34 -23.69 -22.76
CA LEU A 175 1.26 -23.20 -21.75
C LEU A 175 1.32 -24.11 -20.53
N SER A 176 2.54 -24.45 -20.12
CA SER A 176 2.90 -25.03 -18.82
C SER A 176 3.93 -24.15 -18.08
N THR A 177 4.15 -22.93 -18.57
CA THR A 177 5.11 -21.94 -18.08
C THR A 177 4.42 -20.58 -17.90
N PRO A 178 5.04 -19.63 -17.18
CA PRO A 178 4.49 -18.28 -17.00
C PRO A 178 4.17 -17.58 -18.31
N GLY A 179 3.00 -16.90 -18.34
CA GLY A 179 2.58 -16.07 -19.46
C GLY A 179 1.45 -15.12 -19.07
N TYR A 180 1.41 -13.95 -19.72
CA TYR A 180 0.34 -13.00 -19.60
C TYR A 180 -0.19 -12.55 -20.96
N CYS A 181 -1.38 -11.99 -20.97
CA CYS A 181 -1.98 -11.31 -22.14
C CYS A 181 -2.90 -10.18 -21.69
N LEU A 182 -3.36 -9.42 -22.69
CA LEU A 182 -4.43 -8.43 -22.51
C LEU A 182 -5.72 -8.98 -23.11
N TYR A 183 -6.89 -8.64 -22.54
CA TYR A 183 -8.16 -9.15 -23.04
C TYR A 183 -8.35 -8.78 -24.51
N GLY A 184 -8.62 -9.79 -25.34
CA GLY A 184 -8.79 -9.63 -26.80
C GLY A 184 -7.49 -9.30 -27.54
N ASN A 185 -6.32 -9.41 -26.91
CA ASN A 185 -5.02 -9.00 -27.46
C ASN A 185 -4.98 -7.55 -27.99
N ASN A 186 -5.82 -6.66 -27.43
CA ASN A 186 -5.92 -5.25 -27.80
C ASN A 186 -5.22 -4.37 -26.76
N ASP A 187 -4.06 -3.84 -27.12
CA ASP A 187 -3.03 -3.38 -26.21
C ASP A 187 -3.37 -2.12 -25.38
N ALA A 188 -3.97 -1.10 -25.96
CA ALA A 188 -4.01 0.19 -25.27
C ALA A 188 -5.31 0.48 -24.48
N ALA A 189 -6.48 0.09 -25.00
CA ALA A 189 -7.75 0.45 -24.39
C ALA A 189 -8.14 -0.48 -23.24
N ASN A 190 -7.70 -1.73 -23.27
CA ASN A 190 -8.12 -2.77 -22.31
C ASN A 190 -7.21 -2.85 -21.08
N VAL A 191 -5.92 -2.55 -21.19
CA VAL A 191 -4.99 -2.64 -20.05
C VAL A 191 -5.30 -1.62 -18.95
N ASN A 192 -5.60 -0.40 -19.34
CA ASN A 192 -5.95 0.65 -18.37
C ASN A 192 -7.32 0.43 -17.72
N LYS A 193 -8.21 -0.28 -18.41
CA LYS A 193 -9.56 -0.55 -17.95
C LYS A 193 -9.66 -1.83 -17.13
N ASN A 194 -9.16 -2.94 -17.66
CA ASN A 194 -9.40 -4.28 -17.12
C ASN A 194 -8.18 -4.88 -16.41
N GLY A 195 -7.00 -4.27 -16.52
CA GLY A 195 -5.74 -4.86 -16.13
C GLY A 195 -5.25 -5.92 -17.12
N ALA A 196 -4.21 -6.65 -16.74
CA ALA A 196 -3.70 -7.77 -17.48
C ALA A 196 -4.29 -9.11 -16.99
N ILE A 197 -4.17 -10.13 -17.82
CA ILE A 197 -4.61 -11.49 -17.55
C ILE A 197 -3.37 -12.38 -17.45
N TYR A 198 -3.22 -13.08 -16.34
CA TYR A 198 -2.07 -13.92 -16.02
C TYR A 198 -2.51 -15.38 -15.90
N ASN A 199 -1.66 -16.32 -16.38
CA ASN A 199 -1.85 -17.70 -15.99
C ASN A 199 -1.32 -17.96 -14.57
N TRP A 200 -1.72 -19.06 -13.95
CA TRP A 200 -1.34 -19.33 -12.55
C TRP A 200 0.16 -19.61 -12.37
N TYR A 201 0.87 -20.00 -13.43
CA TYR A 201 2.31 -20.18 -13.38
C TYR A 201 3.05 -18.86 -13.10
N VAL A 202 2.50 -17.71 -13.52
CA VAL A 202 2.99 -16.38 -13.12
C VAL A 202 2.76 -16.14 -11.63
N VAL A 203 1.55 -16.44 -11.14
CA VAL A 203 1.15 -16.27 -9.73
C VAL A 203 2.06 -17.07 -8.80
N ASN A 204 2.34 -18.33 -9.16
CA ASN A 204 3.14 -19.27 -8.37
C ASN A 204 4.61 -18.86 -8.20
N THR A 205 5.08 -17.85 -8.93
CA THR A 205 6.46 -17.35 -8.75
C THR A 205 6.64 -16.57 -7.45
N GLY A 206 5.55 -16.10 -6.83
CA GLY A 206 5.60 -15.19 -5.67
C GLY A 206 6.16 -13.79 -5.96
N LYS A 207 6.45 -13.48 -7.24
CA LYS A 207 7.14 -12.24 -7.64
C LYS A 207 6.27 -11.27 -8.44
N LEU A 208 4.97 -11.55 -8.56
CA LEU A 208 4.10 -10.80 -9.48
C LEU A 208 3.70 -9.43 -8.92
N CYS A 209 3.41 -9.34 -7.64
CA CYS A 209 2.99 -8.10 -6.99
C CYS A 209 4.17 -7.16 -6.69
N PRO A 210 3.91 -5.86 -6.47
CA PRO A 210 4.92 -4.93 -5.96
C PRO A 210 5.55 -5.39 -4.65
N GLU A 211 6.69 -4.80 -4.28
CA GLU A 211 7.35 -5.07 -2.99
C GLU A 211 6.38 -4.83 -1.81
N ASP A 212 6.44 -5.68 -0.80
CA ASP A 212 5.53 -5.72 0.36
C ASP A 212 4.06 -6.02 0.03
N TRP A 213 3.80 -6.57 -1.17
CA TRP A 213 2.49 -7.02 -1.62
C TRP A 213 2.57 -8.40 -2.26
N HIS A 214 1.50 -9.19 -2.14
CA HIS A 214 1.43 -10.52 -2.74
C HIS A 214 0.06 -10.79 -3.38
N VAL A 215 -0.01 -11.86 -4.17
CA VAL A 215 -1.30 -12.36 -4.68
C VAL A 215 -2.00 -13.07 -3.53
N PRO A 216 -3.23 -12.65 -3.15
CA PRO A 216 -3.92 -13.18 -1.98
C PRO A 216 -4.12 -14.68 -2.05
N ASP A 217 -3.97 -15.35 -0.92
CA ASP A 217 -4.28 -16.76 -0.76
C ASP A 217 -5.78 -17.01 -0.52
N GLU A 218 -6.15 -18.28 -0.32
CA GLU A 218 -7.55 -18.67 -0.06
C GLU A 218 -8.08 -18.10 1.26
N ASP A 219 -7.24 -18.03 2.30
CA ASP A 219 -7.62 -17.55 3.63
C ASP A 219 -7.81 -16.03 3.64
N GLU A 220 -6.99 -15.30 2.90
CA GLU A 220 -7.11 -13.85 2.76
C GLU A 220 -8.36 -13.44 1.98
N TRP A 221 -8.67 -14.16 0.89
CA TRP A 221 -9.94 -13.99 0.19
C TRP A 221 -11.13 -14.35 1.08
N THR A 222 -11.01 -15.36 1.95
CA THR A 222 -12.06 -15.75 2.89
C THR A 222 -12.23 -14.67 3.96
N THR A 223 -11.13 -14.13 4.52
CA THR A 223 -11.16 -13.02 5.47
C THR A 223 -11.88 -11.80 4.90
N LEU A 224 -11.57 -11.41 3.65
CA LEU A 224 -12.27 -10.34 2.94
C LEU A 224 -13.77 -10.64 2.81
N THR A 225 -14.10 -11.85 2.34
CA THR A 225 -15.49 -12.28 2.10
C THR A 225 -16.32 -12.29 3.39
N ASP A 226 -15.76 -12.83 4.48
CA ASP A 226 -16.42 -12.89 5.78
C ASP A 226 -16.66 -11.50 6.39
N TYR A 227 -15.69 -10.59 6.26
CA TYR A 227 -15.85 -9.19 6.68
C TYR A 227 -17.01 -8.50 5.94
N LEU A 228 -17.22 -8.84 4.68
CA LEU A 228 -18.28 -8.28 3.84
C LEU A 228 -19.65 -8.94 4.05
N GLY A 229 -19.78 -9.90 4.96
CA GLY A 229 -21.04 -10.56 5.31
C GLY A 229 -21.25 -11.94 4.68
N GLY A 230 -20.17 -12.55 4.18
CA GLY A 230 -20.17 -13.90 3.62
C GLY A 230 -20.32 -13.94 2.10
N GLU A 231 -20.23 -15.15 1.55
CA GLU A 231 -20.18 -15.38 0.09
C GLU A 231 -21.41 -14.83 -0.65
N SER A 232 -22.62 -14.89 -0.04
CA SER A 232 -23.88 -14.45 -0.65
C SER A 232 -23.95 -12.96 -0.98
N ASP A 233 -23.23 -12.12 -0.22
CA ASP A 233 -23.36 -10.65 -0.27
C ASP A 233 -22.09 -9.94 -0.74
N ALA A 234 -20.93 -10.56 -0.49
CA ALA A 234 -19.63 -9.90 -0.68
C ALA A 234 -19.39 -9.49 -2.14
N GLY A 235 -19.82 -10.28 -3.11
CA GLY A 235 -19.65 -9.94 -4.53
C GLY A 235 -20.36 -8.65 -4.92
N GLY A 236 -21.56 -8.42 -4.41
CA GLY A 236 -22.30 -7.16 -4.62
C GLY A 236 -21.57 -5.96 -4.06
N LYS A 237 -21.04 -6.06 -2.83
CA LYS A 237 -20.29 -5.01 -2.14
C LYS A 237 -18.94 -4.70 -2.78
N LEU A 238 -18.38 -5.64 -3.54
CA LEU A 238 -17.12 -5.49 -4.25
C LEU A 238 -17.28 -4.92 -5.66
N LYS A 239 -18.42 -5.16 -6.35
CA LYS A 239 -18.64 -4.75 -7.74
C LYS A 239 -18.67 -3.23 -7.92
N GLU A 240 -18.10 -2.76 -9.05
CA GLU A 240 -18.34 -1.40 -9.53
C GLU A 240 -19.83 -1.11 -9.65
N VAL A 241 -20.26 0.07 -9.22
CA VAL A 241 -21.66 0.51 -9.29
C VAL A 241 -22.04 0.88 -10.72
N GLY A 242 -23.26 0.54 -11.13
CA GLY A 242 -23.79 0.88 -12.45
C GLY A 242 -23.43 -0.15 -13.52
N THR A 243 -23.61 0.22 -14.77
CA THR A 243 -23.49 -0.68 -15.93
C THR A 243 -22.49 -0.17 -16.98
N ASN A 244 -21.50 0.63 -16.57
CA ASN A 244 -20.47 1.10 -17.50
C ASN A 244 -19.59 -0.05 -18.01
N HIS A 245 -19.30 -1.01 -17.15
CA HIS A 245 -18.50 -2.18 -17.47
C HIS A 245 -19.29 -3.48 -17.32
N TRP A 246 -20.16 -3.56 -16.32
CA TRP A 246 -21.03 -4.70 -16.07
C TRP A 246 -22.26 -4.70 -16.96
N THR A 247 -22.65 -5.85 -17.46
CA THR A 247 -23.97 -6.05 -18.11
C THR A 247 -25.10 -5.90 -17.08
N THR A 248 -26.24 -5.35 -17.51
CA THR A 248 -27.46 -5.30 -16.69
C THR A 248 -27.92 -6.72 -16.31
N PRO A 249 -28.33 -6.98 -15.03
CA PRO A 249 -28.73 -5.98 -14.01
C PRO A 249 -27.61 -5.51 -13.08
N ASN A 250 -26.40 -6.07 -13.08
CA ASN A 250 -25.33 -5.83 -12.10
C ASN A 250 -25.85 -5.93 -10.64
N SER A 251 -26.47 -7.06 -10.33
CA SER A 251 -27.26 -7.28 -9.11
C SER A 251 -26.48 -7.05 -7.84
N GLY A 252 -27.02 -6.20 -6.94
CA GLY A 252 -26.47 -5.92 -5.62
C GLY A 252 -25.18 -5.10 -5.61
N ALA A 253 -24.78 -4.49 -6.72
CA ALA A 253 -23.54 -3.71 -6.80
C ALA A 253 -23.64 -2.40 -6.00
N THR A 254 -22.83 -2.27 -4.93
CA THR A 254 -22.77 -1.10 -4.07
C THR A 254 -21.37 -0.50 -3.96
N ASN A 255 -20.32 -1.29 -4.20
CA ASN A 255 -18.92 -0.86 -4.07
C ASN A 255 -18.61 -0.15 -2.74
N ASP A 256 -19.12 -0.67 -1.63
CA ASP A 256 -19.14 -0.02 -0.30
C ASP A 256 -17.77 0.46 0.17
N PHE A 257 -16.70 -0.23 -0.24
CA PHE A 257 -15.32 0.04 0.20
C PHE A 257 -14.41 0.53 -0.93
N GLY A 258 -14.94 0.75 -2.15
CA GLY A 258 -14.11 1.20 -3.27
C GLY A 258 -13.22 0.11 -3.87
N PHE A 259 -13.53 -1.18 -3.67
CA PHE A 259 -12.80 -2.29 -4.28
C PHE A 259 -12.92 -2.26 -5.81
N THR A 260 -14.05 -1.87 -6.36
CA THR A 260 -14.30 -1.65 -7.79
C THR A 260 -13.97 -2.87 -8.65
N ALA A 261 -14.55 -4.03 -8.30
CA ALA A 261 -14.41 -5.24 -9.09
C ALA A 261 -14.99 -5.05 -10.49
N LEU A 262 -14.21 -5.38 -11.52
CA LEU A 262 -14.61 -5.25 -12.94
C LEU A 262 -14.81 -6.62 -13.60
N PRO A 263 -15.76 -6.71 -14.57
CA PRO A 263 -16.03 -7.93 -15.30
C PRO A 263 -15.01 -8.14 -16.43
N SER A 264 -13.76 -8.38 -16.07
CA SER A 264 -12.64 -8.47 -17.01
C SER A 264 -12.68 -9.69 -17.93
N GLY A 265 -13.61 -10.63 -17.68
CA GLY A 265 -13.62 -11.90 -18.38
C GLY A 265 -12.38 -12.76 -18.07
N TYR A 266 -12.10 -13.71 -18.94
CA TYR A 266 -10.95 -14.60 -18.80
C TYR A 266 -10.46 -15.11 -20.16
N ARG A 267 -9.26 -15.68 -20.19
CA ARG A 267 -8.74 -16.46 -21.32
C ARG A 267 -8.71 -17.94 -20.95
N THR A 268 -9.34 -18.80 -21.76
CA THR A 268 -9.34 -20.24 -21.45
C THR A 268 -8.01 -20.90 -21.84
N GLY A 269 -7.52 -21.82 -21.00
CA GLY A 269 -6.43 -22.72 -21.34
C GLY A 269 -6.87 -23.95 -22.15
N LEU A 270 -8.18 -24.06 -22.43
CA LEU A 270 -8.78 -25.10 -23.30
C LEU A 270 -9.34 -24.44 -24.56
N THR A 271 -9.85 -25.23 -25.50
CA THR A 271 -10.61 -24.72 -26.67
C THR A 271 -9.93 -23.54 -27.37
N ALA A 272 -8.72 -23.77 -27.86
CA ALA A 272 -7.93 -22.81 -28.64
C ALA A 272 -7.71 -21.45 -27.97
N GLY A 273 -7.48 -21.41 -26.65
CA GLY A 273 -7.03 -20.21 -25.94
C GLY A 273 -7.89 -18.95 -26.10
N SER A 274 -9.21 -19.11 -26.27
CA SER A 274 -10.12 -18.01 -26.57
C SER A 274 -10.48 -17.16 -25.36
N PHE A 275 -10.80 -15.88 -25.58
CA PHE A 275 -11.33 -14.95 -24.56
C PHE A 275 -12.84 -15.14 -24.37
N ARG A 276 -13.31 -15.00 -23.11
CA ARG A 276 -14.70 -15.25 -22.75
C ARG A 276 -15.18 -14.30 -21.65
N ALA A 277 -16.49 -14.07 -21.64
CA ALA A 277 -17.30 -13.50 -20.57
C ALA A 277 -16.89 -12.10 -20.08
N ALA A 278 -16.22 -11.28 -20.90
CA ALA A 278 -16.06 -9.86 -20.59
C ALA A 278 -17.43 -9.19 -20.47
N SER A 279 -17.54 -8.22 -19.59
CA SER A 279 -18.77 -7.53 -19.17
C SER A 279 -19.79 -8.37 -18.39
N TYR A 280 -19.58 -9.67 -18.25
CA TYR A 280 -20.47 -10.59 -17.51
C TYR A 280 -19.87 -11.07 -16.21
N ILE A 281 -18.60 -11.44 -16.21
CA ILE A 281 -17.97 -12.10 -15.06
C ILE A 281 -16.53 -11.59 -14.87
N GLY A 282 -16.15 -11.35 -13.61
CA GLY A 282 -14.77 -11.14 -13.18
C GLY A 282 -14.19 -12.40 -12.52
N TRP A 283 -12.95 -12.74 -12.86
CA TRP A 283 -12.18 -13.83 -12.25
C TRP A 283 -10.88 -13.31 -11.68
N TRP A 284 -10.54 -13.76 -10.48
CA TRP A 284 -9.27 -13.44 -9.83
C TRP A 284 -8.60 -14.70 -9.30
N TRP A 285 -7.31 -14.85 -9.58
CA TRP A 285 -6.52 -15.90 -8.98
C TRP A 285 -6.37 -15.72 -7.46
N ALA A 286 -6.34 -16.87 -6.74
CA ALA A 286 -5.67 -16.99 -5.47
C ALA A 286 -4.29 -17.63 -5.68
N SER A 287 -3.34 -17.35 -4.78
CA SER A 287 -2.00 -17.98 -4.81
C SER A 287 -2.04 -19.45 -4.37
N THR A 288 -3.13 -19.90 -3.76
CA THR A 288 -3.32 -21.26 -3.26
C THR A 288 -3.51 -22.26 -4.40
N GLU A 289 -2.63 -23.26 -4.46
CA GLU A 289 -2.76 -24.42 -5.32
C GLU A 289 -3.89 -25.33 -4.85
N SER A 290 -4.49 -26.10 -5.75
CA SER A 290 -5.48 -27.10 -5.40
C SER A 290 -4.89 -28.51 -5.44
N ASP A 291 -5.06 -29.25 -4.35
CA ASP A 291 -4.68 -30.67 -4.24
C ASP A 291 -5.72 -31.62 -4.86
N LEU A 292 -6.81 -31.08 -5.46
CA LEU A 292 -7.86 -31.90 -6.03
C LEU A 292 -7.38 -32.62 -7.30
N ILE A 293 -7.23 -33.91 -7.18
CA ILE A 293 -7.07 -34.84 -8.30
C ILE A 293 -8.46 -35.34 -8.66
N TRP A 294 -8.94 -35.06 -9.87
CA TRP A 294 -10.20 -35.61 -10.33
C TRP A 294 -10.01 -37.11 -10.63
N PRO A 295 -10.72 -38.01 -9.93
CA PRO A 295 -10.68 -39.45 -10.22
C PRO A 295 -11.18 -39.63 -11.66
N ASN A 296 -10.43 -40.36 -12.50
CA ASN A 296 -10.69 -40.69 -13.89
C ASN A 296 -10.24 -39.70 -14.98
N ILE A 297 -9.44 -38.70 -14.68
CA ILE A 297 -8.69 -37.94 -15.69
C ILE A 297 -7.23 -38.45 -15.63
N GLU A 298 -6.86 -39.33 -16.54
CA GLU A 298 -5.49 -39.89 -16.65
C GLU A 298 -4.43 -38.86 -17.11
N SER A 299 -4.78 -37.57 -17.24
CA SER A 299 -3.81 -36.58 -17.66
C SER A 299 -3.25 -35.83 -16.47
N SER A 300 -1.98 -36.08 -16.18
CA SER A 300 -1.09 -35.26 -15.36
C SER A 300 -1.01 -33.77 -15.80
N GLU A 301 -1.81 -33.37 -16.78
CA GLU A 301 -1.81 -32.06 -17.42
C GLU A 301 -2.86 -31.08 -16.87
N LEU A 302 -3.86 -31.55 -16.13
CA LEU A 302 -4.92 -30.70 -15.59
C LEU A 302 -4.65 -30.34 -14.13
N ILE A 303 -3.70 -29.45 -13.93
CA ILE A 303 -3.36 -28.92 -12.60
C ILE A 303 -4.25 -27.70 -12.32
N TRP A 304 -4.90 -27.70 -11.15
CA TRP A 304 -5.89 -26.70 -10.74
C TRP A 304 -5.35 -25.76 -9.68
N ALA A 305 -5.86 -24.54 -9.67
CA ALA A 305 -5.60 -23.57 -8.61
C ALA A 305 -6.89 -22.86 -8.22
N ARG A 306 -6.89 -22.27 -7.02
CA ARG A 306 -8.04 -21.55 -6.45
C ARG A 306 -8.26 -20.22 -7.13
N ASN A 307 -9.52 -19.81 -7.23
CA ASN A 307 -9.92 -18.52 -7.75
C ASN A 307 -11.17 -17.98 -7.07
N ARG A 308 -11.47 -16.71 -7.33
CA ARG A 308 -12.74 -16.05 -7.00
C ARG A 308 -13.42 -15.60 -8.27
N THR A 309 -14.76 -15.67 -8.24
CA THR A 309 -15.60 -15.30 -9.37
C THR A 309 -16.77 -14.44 -8.89
N ILE A 310 -17.02 -13.34 -9.60
CA ILE A 310 -18.19 -12.47 -9.37
C ILE A 310 -18.93 -12.35 -10.69
N SER A 311 -20.26 -12.56 -10.67
CA SER A 311 -21.13 -12.48 -11.85
C SER A 311 -22.02 -11.24 -11.81
N PHE A 312 -22.45 -10.79 -13.01
CA PHE A 312 -23.33 -9.62 -13.19
C PHE A 312 -24.73 -9.78 -12.59
N ASP A 313 -25.23 -11.00 -12.51
CA ASP A 313 -26.62 -11.34 -12.19
C ASP A 313 -26.86 -11.72 -10.72
N VAL A 314 -25.81 -11.87 -9.92
CA VAL A 314 -25.88 -12.23 -8.48
C VAL A 314 -25.01 -11.34 -7.63
N SER A 315 -25.28 -11.30 -6.31
CA SER A 315 -24.44 -10.60 -5.31
C SER A 315 -23.34 -11.50 -4.72
N GLU A 316 -23.32 -12.75 -5.12
CA GLU A 316 -22.38 -13.77 -4.59
C GLU A 316 -20.96 -13.55 -5.13
N ILE A 317 -19.97 -13.88 -4.28
CA ILE A 317 -18.60 -14.18 -4.67
C ILE A 317 -18.36 -15.67 -4.55
N ALA A 318 -18.19 -16.34 -5.68
CA ALA A 318 -18.01 -17.80 -5.69
C ALA A 318 -16.54 -18.19 -5.55
N LYS A 319 -16.30 -19.25 -4.75
CA LYS A 319 -15.01 -19.97 -4.70
C LYS A 319 -14.96 -20.97 -5.85
N GLY A 320 -13.87 -20.95 -6.61
CA GLY A 320 -13.73 -21.81 -7.78
C GLY A 320 -12.36 -22.46 -7.92
N LEU A 321 -12.29 -23.35 -8.90
CA LEU A 321 -11.05 -23.95 -9.38
C LEU A 321 -10.88 -23.59 -10.85
N GLY A 322 -9.68 -23.15 -11.21
CA GLY A 322 -9.30 -22.88 -12.59
C GLY A 322 -8.09 -23.71 -13.01
N LEU A 323 -8.06 -24.12 -14.27
CA LEU A 323 -6.85 -24.73 -14.82
C LEU A 323 -5.69 -23.71 -14.72
N LYS A 324 -4.52 -24.12 -14.28
CA LYS A 324 -3.35 -23.25 -14.13
C LYS A 324 -2.98 -22.49 -15.41
N ARG A 325 -3.28 -23.02 -16.58
CA ARG A 325 -3.12 -22.35 -17.88
C ARG A 325 -4.26 -21.40 -18.26
N ASN A 326 -5.37 -21.33 -17.49
CA ASN A 326 -6.35 -20.25 -17.70
C ASN A 326 -5.71 -18.90 -17.39
N GLY A 327 -6.21 -17.86 -18.04
CA GLY A 327 -5.82 -16.49 -17.75
C GLY A 327 -6.91 -15.77 -16.94
N TYR A 328 -6.58 -15.32 -15.73
CA TYR A 328 -7.45 -14.52 -14.87
C TYR A 328 -6.76 -13.22 -14.44
N SER A 329 -7.54 -12.28 -13.97
CA SER A 329 -7.02 -11.05 -13.35
C SER A 329 -6.33 -11.38 -12.02
N VAL A 330 -5.50 -10.44 -11.56
CA VAL A 330 -4.86 -10.47 -10.25
C VAL A 330 -5.12 -9.15 -9.53
N ARG A 331 -5.36 -9.21 -8.24
CA ARG A 331 -5.31 -8.09 -7.29
C ARG A 331 -4.39 -8.45 -6.17
N CYS A 332 -3.47 -7.56 -5.84
CA CYS A 332 -2.57 -7.79 -4.75
C CYS A 332 -3.17 -7.29 -3.42
N VAL A 333 -2.80 -7.94 -2.35
CA VAL A 333 -3.05 -7.57 -0.96
C VAL A 333 -1.72 -7.22 -0.30
N LYS A 334 -1.72 -6.29 0.63
CA LYS A 334 -0.51 -5.87 1.34
C LYS A 334 -0.10 -6.92 2.36
N ASP A 335 1.21 -7.18 2.44
CA ASP A 335 1.76 -8.07 3.46
C ASP A 335 1.41 -7.53 4.87
N ASP A 336 0.75 -8.37 5.67
CA ASP A 336 0.71 -8.15 7.10
C ASP A 336 2.07 -8.62 7.64
N GLY A 337 2.81 -7.95 8.40
CA GLY A 337 4.15 -8.36 8.86
C GLY A 337 4.25 -9.81 9.45
N GLN A 338 3.17 -10.59 9.45
CA GLN A 338 3.05 -12.00 9.82
C GLN A 338 3.27 -12.93 8.61
N THR A 339 2.76 -12.58 7.44
CA THR A 339 2.92 -13.35 6.19
C THR A 339 4.39 -13.45 5.84
N ARG A 340 5.12 -12.33 5.88
CA ARG A 340 6.57 -12.29 5.61
C ARG A 340 7.41 -13.15 6.58
N LYS A 341 6.99 -13.30 7.86
CA LYS A 341 7.64 -14.20 8.81
C LYS A 341 7.42 -15.67 8.47
N ARG A 342 6.25 -16.01 7.93
CA ARG A 342 5.90 -17.38 7.54
C ARG A 342 6.73 -17.83 6.34
N ASP A 343 6.87 -16.97 5.33
CA ASP A 343 7.66 -17.25 4.11
C ASP A 343 9.16 -17.40 4.43
N ILE A 344 9.72 -16.54 5.29
CA ILE A 344 11.10 -16.66 5.75
C ILE A 344 11.34 -17.98 6.52
N LEU A 345 10.37 -18.43 7.33
CA LEU A 345 10.47 -19.69 8.05
C LEU A 345 10.41 -20.90 7.09
N ILE A 346 9.54 -20.85 6.06
CA ILE A 346 9.44 -21.90 5.04
C ILE A 346 10.72 -21.96 4.20
N GLU A 347 11.29 -20.82 3.78
CA GLU A 347 12.58 -20.80 3.07
C GLU A 347 13.75 -21.33 3.92
N GLN A 348 13.72 -21.10 5.23
CA GLN A 348 14.72 -21.66 6.16
C GLN A 348 14.55 -23.17 6.36
N GLU A 349 13.31 -23.68 6.41
CA GLU A 349 13.05 -25.12 6.51
C GLU A 349 13.41 -25.89 5.23
N VAL A 350 13.18 -25.30 4.05
CA VAL A 350 13.55 -25.92 2.75
C VAL A 350 15.07 -25.97 2.55
N ASN A 351 15.82 -25.05 3.11
CA ASN A 351 17.28 -24.97 2.97
C ASN A 351 18.08 -25.69 4.07
N LEU A 352 17.40 -26.35 5.05
CA LEU A 352 18.09 -27.18 6.01
C LEU A 352 18.58 -28.47 5.34
N PRO A 353 19.86 -28.86 5.52
CA PRO A 353 20.36 -30.13 4.99
C PRO A 353 19.58 -31.27 5.60
N LYS A 354 19.03 -32.16 4.74
CA LYS A 354 18.24 -33.34 5.12
C LYS A 354 19.09 -34.41 5.84
N ASN A 355 19.79 -34.03 6.90
CA ASN A 355 20.47 -34.95 7.81
C ASN A 355 19.67 -35.00 9.12
N GLY A 356 18.84 -36.05 9.20
CA GLY A 356 17.92 -36.36 10.25
C GLY A 356 18.37 -36.00 11.67
N VAL A 357 17.76 -34.91 12.18
CA VAL A 357 17.58 -34.71 13.61
C VAL A 357 16.14 -34.24 13.81
N ILE A 358 15.33 -35.10 14.38
CA ILE A 358 13.98 -34.77 14.84
C ILE A 358 14.17 -33.89 16.08
N ILE A 359 13.88 -32.60 15.97
CA ILE A 359 13.74 -31.72 17.14
C ILE A 359 12.24 -31.66 17.48
N SER A 360 11.86 -32.50 18.44
CA SER A 360 10.51 -32.55 19.05
C SER A 360 10.44 -31.72 20.33
N ASP A 361 10.90 -30.46 20.36
CA ASP A 361 10.80 -29.66 21.59
C ASP A 361 10.79 -28.14 21.31
N PHE A 362 9.76 -27.65 20.63
CA PHE A 362 9.45 -26.21 20.65
C PHE A 362 7.93 -25.93 20.59
N TYR A 363 7.17 -26.50 21.50
CA TYR A 363 5.82 -26.01 21.81
C TYR A 363 5.62 -25.99 23.33
N ARG A 364 6.14 -24.96 23.99
CA ARG A 364 5.64 -24.45 25.27
C ARG A 364 6.05 -22.98 25.42
N ILE A 365 5.09 -22.11 25.14
CA ILE A 365 5.08 -20.75 25.66
C ILE A 365 3.71 -20.54 26.31
N PRO A 366 3.69 -19.94 27.54
CA PRO A 366 2.50 -19.81 28.38
C PRO A 366 1.47 -18.83 27.82
#